data_a1bcc540f3c6f837966275b7df784a26
#
_entry.id   a1bcc540f3c6f837966275b7df784a26
#
_cell.length_a   1.000
_cell.length_b   1.000
_cell.length_c   1.000
_cell.angle_alpha   90.00
_cell.angle_beta   90.00
_cell.angle_gamma   90.00
#
_symmetry.space_group_name_H-M   'P 1'
#
loop_
_entity.id
_entity.type
_entity.pdbx_description
1 polymer ?
#
loop_
_entity_poly.entity_id
_entity_poly.type
_entity_poly.pdbx_seq_one_letter_code
_entity_poly.pdbx_strand_id
1 'polypeptide(L)'
;FSAAALYSVQIDVQGGDFSNPQIISVGGSFDKTFTVEELNAKLLSLSMLPNEEGVASFRIKATLSEYQEIYSNTVNISVTPYSSLLDLSTSLGVVGSATPGGWGNENILDLPFYSTATTNVYVAYVTLRNGEIKFRNNNDWSENWGDDGADGTIDSYGANIAVSAGTYKIEVNFSSMTYIMEEYSWGIVG
;
A
#
# COMPACT_ATOMS: atom_id res chain seq x y z
N PHE A 1 -2.40 -26.09 46.48
CA PHE A 1 -3.00 -25.23 45.44
C PHE A 1 -2.29 -25.57 44.11
N SER A 2 -3.03 -26.04 43.10
CA SER A 2 -2.51 -26.16 41.75
C SER A 2 -2.60 -24.78 41.10
N ALA A 3 -1.49 -24.13 40.87
CA ALA A 3 -1.48 -22.90 40.11
C ALA A 3 -1.80 -23.25 38.63
N ALA A 4 -2.77 -22.56 38.04
CA ALA A 4 -3.09 -22.71 36.64
C ALA A 4 -1.95 -22.10 35.78
N ALA A 5 -1.37 -22.86 34.89
CA ALA A 5 -0.39 -22.33 33.96
C ALA A 5 -1.08 -21.43 32.92
N LEU A 6 -0.44 -20.31 32.59
CA LEU A 6 -0.81 -19.44 31.48
C LEU A 6 0.17 -19.64 30.33
N TYR A 7 -0.37 -19.85 29.13
CA TYR A 7 0.43 -20.11 27.96
C TYR A 7 0.42 -18.92 27.00
N SER A 8 1.54 -18.75 26.31
CA SER A 8 1.65 -17.83 25.19
C SER A 8 2.55 -18.40 24.09
N VAL A 9 2.27 -18.05 22.85
CA VAL A 9 3.16 -18.29 21.73
C VAL A 9 4.10 -17.10 21.64
N GLN A 10 5.39 -17.35 21.57
CA GLN A 10 6.42 -16.37 21.25
C GLN A 10 6.94 -16.61 19.86
N ILE A 11 7.06 -15.53 19.09
CA ILE A 11 7.50 -15.53 17.68
C ILE A 11 8.70 -14.59 17.57
N ASP A 12 9.76 -15.05 16.93
CA ASP A 12 10.97 -14.27 16.65
C ASP A 12 11.47 -14.58 15.24
N VAL A 13 12.42 -13.82 14.73
CA VAL A 13 13.13 -14.16 13.49
C VAL A 13 14.01 -15.39 13.69
N GLN A 14 14.36 -16.09 12.62
CA GLN A 14 15.28 -17.22 12.69
C GLN A 14 16.63 -16.79 13.31
N GLY A 15 17.08 -17.54 14.32
CA GLY A 15 18.31 -17.24 15.05
C GLY A 15 18.19 -16.12 16.08
N GLY A 16 17.01 -15.55 16.27
CA GLY A 16 16.72 -14.62 17.37
C GLY A 16 16.83 -15.30 18.74
N ASP A 17 17.05 -14.52 19.76
CA ASP A 17 17.23 -14.99 21.14
C ASP A 17 15.96 -14.91 21.99
N PHE A 18 14.85 -14.46 21.38
CA PHE A 18 13.57 -14.19 22.05
C PHE A 18 13.67 -13.15 23.18
N SER A 19 14.58 -12.21 23.08
CA SER A 19 14.69 -11.09 24.03
C SER A 19 13.55 -10.07 23.84
N ASN A 20 13.06 -9.93 22.61
CA ASN A 20 11.92 -9.05 22.28
C ASN A 20 10.96 -9.72 21.28
N PRO A 21 10.35 -10.87 21.64
CA PRO A 21 9.53 -11.64 20.70
C PRO A 21 8.16 -10.97 20.51
N GLN A 22 7.51 -11.25 19.39
CA GLN A 22 6.08 -11.04 19.28
C GLN A 22 5.33 -12.10 20.11
N ILE A 23 4.27 -11.68 20.79
CA ILE A 23 3.54 -12.55 21.71
C ILE A 23 2.09 -12.68 21.27
N ILE A 24 1.58 -13.94 21.30
CA ILE A 24 0.17 -14.26 21.18
C ILE A 24 -0.27 -14.97 22.46
N SER A 25 -1.19 -14.37 23.21
CA SER A 25 -1.71 -14.95 24.44
C SER A 25 -2.64 -16.13 24.13
N VAL A 26 -2.42 -17.25 24.81
CA VAL A 26 -3.27 -18.44 24.76
C VAL A 26 -4.14 -18.55 26.03
N GLY A 27 -3.67 -17.99 27.15
CA GLY A 27 -4.33 -18.11 28.44
C GLY A 27 -4.16 -19.50 29.06
N GLY A 28 -5.20 -20.03 29.68
CA GLY A 28 -5.19 -21.37 30.28
C GLY A 28 -5.59 -22.50 29.33
N SER A 29 -5.80 -22.23 28.04
CA SER A 29 -6.14 -23.22 27.03
C SER A 29 -4.90 -23.99 26.55
N PHE A 30 -5.08 -25.15 25.94
CA PHE A 30 -4.02 -25.95 25.30
C PHE A 30 -4.01 -25.78 23.78
N ASP A 31 -4.93 -25.00 23.26
CA ASP A 31 -5.04 -24.68 21.83
C ASP A 31 -5.32 -23.19 21.63
N LYS A 32 -4.88 -22.66 20.51
CA LYS A 32 -5.15 -21.30 20.07
C LYS A 32 -5.22 -21.25 18.55
N THR A 33 -6.36 -20.80 18.05
CA THR A 33 -6.51 -20.41 16.64
C THR A 33 -6.30 -18.91 16.54
N PHE A 34 -5.59 -18.48 15.53
CA PHE A 34 -5.43 -17.07 15.14
C PHE A 34 -5.56 -16.95 13.61
N THR A 35 -5.97 -15.78 13.17
CA THR A 35 -6.16 -15.52 11.74
C THR A 35 -4.81 -15.34 11.03
N VAL A 36 -4.82 -15.51 9.71
CA VAL A 36 -3.64 -15.19 8.87
C VAL A 36 -3.23 -13.73 9.05
N GLU A 37 -4.20 -12.82 9.18
CA GLU A 37 -3.94 -11.39 9.41
C GLU A 37 -3.24 -11.13 10.76
N GLU A 38 -3.70 -11.78 11.85
CA GLU A 38 -3.06 -11.66 13.16
C GLU A 38 -1.60 -12.14 13.13
N LEU A 39 -1.33 -13.26 12.46
CA LEU A 39 0.02 -13.75 12.29
C LEU A 39 0.86 -12.81 11.43
N ASN A 40 0.33 -12.39 10.28
CA ASN A 40 1.01 -11.48 9.36
C ASN A 40 1.43 -10.17 10.05
N ALA A 41 0.55 -9.58 10.86
CA ALA A 41 0.87 -8.37 11.63
C ALA A 41 2.06 -8.59 12.59
N LYS A 42 2.17 -9.78 13.21
CA LYS A 42 3.29 -10.13 14.08
C LYS A 42 4.59 -10.29 13.30
N LEU A 43 4.55 -10.94 12.13
CA LEU A 43 5.71 -11.12 11.26
C LEU A 43 6.25 -9.78 10.74
N LEU A 44 5.37 -8.90 10.29
CA LEU A 44 5.75 -7.54 9.87
C LEU A 44 6.34 -6.72 11.02
N SER A 45 5.83 -6.89 12.25
CA SER A 45 6.40 -6.24 13.45
C SER A 45 7.79 -6.75 13.83
N LEU A 46 8.19 -7.92 13.33
CA LEU A 46 9.56 -8.44 13.41
C LEU A 46 10.46 -7.94 12.26
N SER A 47 10.00 -6.96 11.49
CA SER A 47 10.69 -6.41 10.32
C SER A 47 10.92 -7.41 9.18
N MET A 48 10.12 -8.48 9.13
CA MET A 48 10.11 -9.36 7.96
C MET A 48 9.49 -8.62 6.77
N LEU A 49 10.11 -8.73 5.60
CA LEU A 49 9.68 -7.98 4.42
C LEU A 49 8.43 -8.62 3.79
N PRO A 50 7.44 -7.81 3.39
CA PRO A 50 6.27 -8.34 2.69
C PRO A 50 6.66 -8.89 1.31
N ASN A 51 6.00 -9.97 0.91
CA ASN A 51 6.19 -10.71 -0.33
C ASN A 51 7.58 -11.38 -0.48
N GLU A 52 8.37 -11.44 0.59
CA GLU A 52 9.63 -12.18 0.63
C GLU A 52 9.50 -13.39 1.57
N GLU A 53 10.00 -14.54 1.13
CA GLU A 53 10.05 -15.73 1.97
C GLU A 53 11.12 -15.55 3.05
N GLY A 54 10.74 -15.84 4.29
CA GLY A 54 11.63 -15.84 5.43
C GLY A 54 11.31 -16.97 6.39
N VAL A 55 12.11 -17.13 7.44
CA VAL A 55 11.87 -18.14 8.48
C VAL A 55 11.59 -17.47 9.81
N ALA A 56 10.47 -17.80 10.41
CA ALA A 56 10.10 -17.39 11.77
C ALA A 56 10.27 -18.55 12.75
N SER A 57 10.75 -18.22 13.94
CA SER A 57 10.97 -19.13 15.05
C SER A 57 9.84 -19.01 16.05
N PHE A 58 9.25 -20.12 16.41
CA PHE A 58 8.11 -20.20 17.34
C PHE A 58 8.49 -21.03 18.55
N ARG A 59 8.09 -20.60 19.75
CA ARG A 59 8.12 -21.41 20.97
C ARG A 59 6.91 -21.11 21.85
N ILE A 60 6.59 -22.03 22.73
CA ILE A 60 5.57 -21.84 23.77
C ILE A 60 6.27 -21.42 25.06
N LYS A 61 5.72 -20.37 25.69
CA LYS A 61 6.06 -19.98 27.06
C LYS A 61 4.90 -20.38 27.96
N ALA A 62 5.20 -21.15 29.01
CA ALA A 62 4.28 -21.43 30.11
C ALA A 62 4.71 -20.63 31.35
N THR A 63 3.80 -19.86 31.93
CA THR A 63 4.02 -19.06 33.13
C THR A 63 3.18 -19.65 34.26
N LEU A 64 3.82 -20.14 35.31
CA LEU A 64 3.16 -20.67 36.51
C LEU A 64 3.02 -19.61 37.61
N SER A 65 3.94 -18.62 37.62
CA SER A 65 3.94 -17.46 38.51
C SER A 65 4.87 -16.40 37.92
N GLU A 66 4.91 -15.22 38.46
CA GLU A 66 5.85 -14.18 38.03
C GLU A 66 7.34 -14.56 38.10
N TYR A 67 7.67 -15.65 38.82
CA TYR A 67 9.05 -16.12 39.02
C TYR A 67 9.34 -17.48 38.37
N GLN A 68 8.35 -18.12 37.72
CA GLN A 68 8.53 -19.43 37.15
C GLN A 68 7.99 -19.54 35.72
N GLU A 69 8.90 -19.57 34.80
CA GLU A 69 8.64 -19.66 33.35
C GLU A 69 9.32 -20.90 32.77
N ILE A 70 8.64 -21.58 31.88
CA ILE A 70 9.15 -22.74 31.17
C ILE A 70 8.91 -22.51 29.68
N TYR A 71 9.88 -22.90 28.86
CA TYR A 71 9.83 -22.75 27.41
C TYR A 71 9.88 -24.10 26.72
N SER A 72 9.15 -24.24 25.62
CA SER A 72 9.27 -25.39 24.73
C SER A 72 10.58 -25.31 23.88
N ASN A 73 10.84 -26.37 23.15
CA ASN A 73 11.78 -26.29 22.02
C ASN A 73 11.24 -25.26 20.99
N THR A 74 12.16 -24.72 20.21
CA THR A 74 11.87 -23.82 19.10
C THR A 74 11.50 -24.61 17.84
N VAL A 75 10.50 -24.17 17.11
CA VAL A 75 10.11 -24.68 15.79
C VAL A 75 10.25 -23.56 14.78
N ASN A 76 10.94 -23.84 13.68
CA ASN A 76 11.13 -22.91 12.58
C ASN A 76 10.13 -23.19 11.47
N ILE A 77 9.46 -22.12 10.98
CA ILE A 77 8.44 -22.21 9.94
C ILE A 77 8.80 -21.22 8.85
N SER A 78 8.82 -21.68 7.58
CA SER A 78 8.92 -20.80 6.42
C SER A 78 7.62 -20.06 6.24
N VAL A 79 7.70 -18.73 6.10
CA VAL A 79 6.56 -17.83 6.00
C VAL A 79 6.84 -16.77 4.95
N THR A 80 5.79 -16.33 4.27
CA THR A 80 5.85 -15.19 3.35
C THR A 80 4.85 -14.16 3.85
N PRO A 81 5.27 -13.13 4.59
CA PRO A 81 4.38 -12.04 4.98
C PRO A 81 3.81 -11.33 3.75
N TYR A 82 2.65 -10.75 3.87
CA TYR A 82 2.05 -9.96 2.80
C TYR A 82 1.84 -8.51 3.24
N SER A 83 1.85 -7.58 2.28
CA SER A 83 1.50 -6.19 2.56
C SER A 83 0.01 -6.09 2.87
N SER A 84 -0.34 -5.56 4.05
CA SER A 84 -1.72 -5.21 4.39
C SER A 84 -2.16 -3.90 3.76
N LEU A 85 -1.23 -3.15 3.16
CA LEU A 85 -1.53 -1.93 2.43
C LEU A 85 -1.94 -2.27 1.01
N LEU A 86 -3.09 -1.79 0.60
CA LEU A 86 -3.54 -1.87 -0.78
C LEU A 86 -2.65 -0.95 -1.63
N ASP A 87 -1.85 -1.54 -2.51
CA ASP A 87 -1.06 -0.78 -3.49
C ASP A 87 -1.97 -0.42 -4.67
N LEU A 88 -2.32 0.85 -4.74
CA LEU A 88 -3.11 1.44 -5.83
C LEU A 88 -2.25 2.17 -6.84
N SER A 89 -0.92 2.14 -6.71
CA SER A 89 -0.02 2.83 -7.62
C SER A 89 -0.17 2.35 -9.06
N THR A 90 0.06 3.24 -10.00
CA THR A 90 0.02 2.95 -11.43
C THR A 90 1.20 3.59 -12.13
N SER A 91 1.42 3.22 -13.38
CA SER A 91 2.39 3.87 -14.27
C SER A 91 1.80 5.08 -15.01
N LEU A 92 0.50 5.32 -14.88
CA LEU A 92 -0.18 6.46 -15.52
C LEU A 92 0.06 7.74 -14.72
N GLY A 93 0.36 8.84 -15.42
CA GLY A 93 0.61 10.13 -14.81
C GLY A 93 0.04 11.32 -15.59
N VAL A 94 -0.08 12.44 -14.88
CA VAL A 94 -0.43 13.75 -15.45
C VAL A 94 0.86 14.53 -15.69
N VAL A 95 1.08 14.95 -16.92
CA VAL A 95 2.24 15.72 -17.39
C VAL A 95 1.77 16.98 -18.08
N GLY A 96 2.57 18.04 -18.07
CA GLY A 96 2.24 19.25 -18.81
C GLY A 96 2.71 20.54 -18.15
N SER A 97 2.61 21.66 -18.86
CA SER A 97 3.04 22.97 -18.36
C SER A 97 2.31 23.40 -17.06
N ALA A 98 1.15 22.83 -16.81
CA ALA A 98 0.38 23.06 -15.59
C ALA A 98 0.91 22.27 -14.37
N THR A 99 1.78 21.28 -14.56
CA THR A 99 2.37 20.46 -13.49
C THR A 99 3.72 20.99 -13.02
N PRO A 100 4.20 20.61 -11.84
CA PRO A 100 5.54 20.97 -11.36
C PRO A 100 6.69 20.51 -12.29
N GLY A 101 6.53 19.36 -12.95
CA GLY A 101 7.53 18.75 -13.84
C GLY A 101 7.50 19.28 -15.26
N GLY A 102 6.52 20.13 -15.61
CA GLY A 102 6.34 20.58 -16.99
C GLY A 102 6.08 19.42 -17.95
N TRP A 103 6.61 19.52 -19.17
CA TRP A 103 6.46 18.52 -20.22
C TRP A 103 7.47 17.34 -20.15
N GLY A 104 7.96 17.07 -18.96
CA GLY A 104 8.90 15.98 -18.67
C GLY A 104 10.26 16.56 -18.23
N ASN A 105 10.49 16.46 -16.95
CA ASN A 105 11.77 16.78 -16.33
C ASN A 105 12.32 15.47 -15.74
N GLU A 106 13.53 15.10 -16.11
CA GLU A 106 14.20 13.87 -15.67
C GLU A 106 14.24 13.70 -14.14
N ASN A 107 14.16 14.81 -13.40
CA ASN A 107 14.22 14.83 -11.93
C ASN A 107 12.84 14.95 -11.25
N ILE A 108 11.76 15.12 -12.01
CA ILE A 108 10.41 15.28 -11.46
C ILE A 108 9.48 14.35 -12.21
N LEU A 109 8.94 13.37 -11.49
CA LEU A 109 7.97 12.43 -12.04
C LEU A 109 6.65 13.13 -12.34
N ASP A 110 5.88 12.54 -13.23
CA ASP A 110 4.51 12.93 -13.50
C ASP A 110 3.65 12.80 -12.23
N LEU A 111 2.58 13.58 -12.12
CA LEU A 111 1.66 13.47 -11.00
C LEU A 111 0.88 12.16 -11.13
N PRO A 112 0.88 11.28 -10.11
CA PRO A 112 0.43 9.91 -10.27
C PRO A 112 -1.10 9.77 -10.33
N PHE A 113 -1.56 8.81 -11.13
CA PHE A 113 -2.88 8.22 -11.01
C PHE A 113 -2.84 6.97 -10.12
N TYR A 114 -3.96 6.68 -9.51
CA TYR A 114 -4.19 5.51 -8.68
C TYR A 114 -5.31 4.65 -9.24
N SER A 115 -5.18 3.35 -9.11
CA SER A 115 -6.23 2.39 -9.47
C SER A 115 -7.47 2.61 -8.62
N THR A 116 -8.64 2.30 -9.18
CA THR A 116 -9.91 2.28 -8.45
C THR A 116 -10.43 0.84 -8.34
N ALA A 117 -11.56 0.64 -7.66
CA ALA A 117 -12.24 -0.65 -7.64
C ALA A 117 -12.81 -1.05 -9.02
N THR A 118 -12.90 -0.12 -9.95
CA THR A 118 -13.40 -0.36 -11.31
C THR A 118 -12.22 -0.55 -12.26
N THR A 119 -12.21 -1.64 -13.00
CA THR A 119 -11.16 -1.93 -13.98
C THR A 119 -11.08 -0.84 -15.05
N ASN A 120 -9.85 -0.44 -15.43
CA ASN A 120 -9.56 0.61 -16.40
C ASN A 120 -10.05 2.02 -16.01
N VAL A 121 -10.44 2.23 -14.76
CA VAL A 121 -10.75 3.55 -14.20
C VAL A 121 -9.68 3.94 -13.20
N TYR A 122 -9.08 5.10 -13.45
CA TYR A 122 -7.97 5.64 -12.66
C TYR A 122 -8.30 7.02 -12.13
N VAL A 123 -7.79 7.38 -10.96
CA VAL A 123 -8.05 8.67 -10.33
C VAL A 123 -6.75 9.35 -9.92
N ALA A 124 -6.64 10.65 -10.17
CA ALA A 124 -5.58 11.51 -9.65
C ALA A 124 -6.17 12.66 -8.86
N TYR A 125 -5.50 13.04 -7.77
CA TYR A 125 -5.80 14.25 -7.00
C TYR A 125 -4.60 15.19 -7.12
N VAL A 126 -4.76 16.28 -7.86
CA VAL A 126 -3.64 17.12 -8.29
C VAL A 126 -3.92 18.60 -8.10
N THR A 127 -2.87 19.38 -7.80
CA THR A 127 -2.93 20.84 -7.84
C THR A 127 -2.16 21.31 -9.09
N LEU A 128 -2.86 22.02 -9.96
CA LEU A 128 -2.38 22.48 -11.24
C LEU A 128 -2.25 24.01 -11.27
N ARG A 129 -1.39 24.51 -12.14
CA ARG A 129 -1.30 25.93 -12.53
C ARG A 129 -2.12 26.16 -13.80
N ASN A 130 -2.29 27.42 -14.19
CA ASN A 130 -2.77 27.73 -15.54
C ASN A 130 -1.80 27.15 -16.57
N GLY A 131 -2.31 26.42 -17.55
CA GLY A 131 -1.48 25.78 -18.57
C GLY A 131 -2.21 24.64 -19.27
N GLU A 132 -1.44 23.63 -19.63
CA GLU A 132 -1.93 22.48 -20.36
C GLU A 132 -1.42 21.20 -19.72
N ILE A 133 -2.19 20.12 -19.87
CA ILE A 133 -1.81 18.78 -19.43
C ILE A 133 -2.04 17.75 -20.54
N LYS A 134 -1.44 16.59 -20.36
CA LYS A 134 -1.74 15.31 -21.01
C LYS A 134 -1.64 14.20 -19.99
N PHE A 135 -2.11 13.03 -20.37
CA PHE A 135 -1.90 11.80 -19.62
C PHE A 135 -0.84 10.97 -20.37
N ARG A 136 0.06 10.33 -19.65
CA ARG A 136 1.03 9.41 -20.27
C ARG A 136 1.41 8.28 -19.34
N ASN A 137 1.95 7.21 -19.92
CA ASN A 137 2.37 6.03 -19.18
C ASN A 137 3.90 6.04 -18.95
N ASN A 138 4.35 5.48 -17.82
CA ASN A 138 5.77 5.28 -17.50
C ASN A 138 6.66 6.53 -17.55
N ASN A 139 6.11 7.75 -17.39
CA ASN A 139 6.81 9.01 -17.61
C ASN A 139 7.45 9.13 -19.01
N ASP A 140 6.89 8.46 -19.99
CA ASP A 140 7.41 8.36 -21.36
C ASP A 140 6.37 8.76 -22.40
N TRP A 141 6.82 9.25 -23.56
CA TRP A 141 5.94 9.73 -24.63
C TRP A 141 5.50 8.65 -25.60
N SER A 142 5.94 7.42 -25.47
CA SER A 142 5.53 6.28 -26.31
C SER A 142 4.05 5.96 -26.18
N GLU A 143 3.46 6.22 -25.02
CA GLU A 143 2.04 6.07 -24.75
C GLU A 143 1.53 7.33 -24.05
N ASN A 144 0.77 8.14 -24.76
CA ASN A 144 0.19 9.36 -24.21
C ASN A 144 -1.19 9.64 -24.80
N TRP A 145 -1.99 10.42 -24.05
CA TRP A 145 -3.37 10.76 -24.40
C TRP A 145 -3.63 12.24 -24.12
N GLY A 146 -4.43 12.83 -24.97
CA GLY A 146 -4.94 14.17 -24.84
C GLY A 146 -6.42 14.21 -25.25
N ASP A 147 -6.92 15.36 -25.67
CA ASP A 147 -8.30 15.55 -26.10
C ASP A 147 -8.32 16.43 -27.36
N ASP A 148 -8.63 15.83 -28.52
CA ASP A 148 -8.64 16.54 -29.80
C ASP A 148 -9.86 17.46 -29.96
N GLY A 149 -10.95 17.14 -29.27
CA GLY A 149 -12.23 17.85 -29.39
C GLY A 149 -12.53 18.84 -28.27
N ALA A 150 -11.74 18.82 -27.19
CA ALA A 150 -12.08 19.47 -25.92
C ALA A 150 -13.50 19.05 -25.44
N ASP A 151 -13.85 17.77 -25.64
CA ASP A 151 -15.19 17.23 -25.43
C ASP A 151 -15.25 16.20 -24.28
N GLY A 152 -14.12 15.97 -23.57
CA GLY A 152 -13.99 15.04 -22.46
C GLY A 152 -13.69 13.61 -22.88
N THR A 153 -13.40 13.38 -24.17
CA THR A 153 -12.83 12.11 -24.63
C THR A 153 -11.31 12.13 -24.52
N ILE A 154 -10.68 10.97 -24.50
CA ILE A 154 -9.23 10.83 -24.53
C ILE A 154 -8.81 10.19 -25.84
N ASP A 155 -7.95 10.89 -26.57
CA ASP A 155 -7.40 10.46 -27.85
C ASP A 155 -5.94 10.08 -27.68
N SER A 156 -5.58 8.93 -28.28
CA SER A 156 -4.17 8.53 -28.34
C SER A 156 -3.37 9.57 -29.13
N TYR A 157 -2.33 10.10 -28.52
CA TYR A 157 -1.52 11.22 -29.05
C TYR A 157 -2.33 12.52 -29.31
N GLY A 158 -3.54 12.65 -28.72
CA GLY A 158 -4.44 13.78 -28.89
C GLY A 158 -3.86 15.12 -28.43
N ALA A 159 -4.58 16.20 -28.67
CA ALA A 159 -4.18 17.56 -28.32
C ALA A 159 -4.02 17.77 -26.80
N ASN A 160 -3.31 18.82 -26.45
CA ASN A 160 -3.15 19.19 -25.02
C ASN A 160 -4.49 19.64 -24.43
N ILE A 161 -4.74 19.28 -23.20
CA ILE A 161 -5.94 19.66 -22.43
C ILE A 161 -5.62 20.95 -21.69
N ALA A 162 -6.32 22.03 -22.01
CA ALA A 162 -6.17 23.32 -21.32
C ALA A 162 -6.79 23.28 -19.93
N VAL A 163 -6.09 23.80 -18.91
CA VAL A 163 -6.54 23.80 -17.52
C VAL A 163 -6.29 25.15 -16.85
N SER A 164 -7.18 25.52 -15.93
CA SER A 164 -6.99 26.66 -15.03
C SER A 164 -6.25 26.23 -13.76
N ALA A 165 -5.67 27.21 -13.05
CA ALA A 165 -5.08 26.91 -11.75
C ALA A 165 -6.15 26.48 -10.76
N GLY A 166 -5.91 25.37 -10.06
CA GLY A 166 -6.86 24.80 -9.09
C GLY A 166 -6.39 23.45 -8.58
N THR A 167 -7.14 22.90 -7.65
CA THR A 167 -6.97 21.51 -7.20
C THR A 167 -8.11 20.68 -7.77
N TYR A 168 -7.77 19.57 -8.38
CA TYR A 168 -8.69 18.75 -9.14
C TYR A 168 -8.66 17.28 -8.71
N LYS A 169 -9.82 16.65 -8.76
CA LYS A 169 -9.94 15.22 -8.95
C LYS A 169 -10.07 14.98 -10.44
N ILE A 170 -9.17 14.22 -11.01
CA ILE A 170 -9.21 13.79 -12.41
C ILE A 170 -9.52 12.30 -12.42
N GLU A 171 -10.55 11.90 -13.13
CA GLU A 171 -10.88 10.51 -13.37
C GLU A 171 -10.72 10.21 -14.86
N VAL A 172 -9.98 9.14 -15.18
CA VAL A 172 -9.77 8.65 -16.55
C VAL A 172 -10.35 7.25 -16.65
N ASN A 173 -11.17 7.02 -17.67
CA ASN A 173 -11.78 5.72 -17.94
C ASN A 173 -11.37 5.24 -19.34
N PHE A 174 -10.43 4.28 -19.38
CA PHE A 174 -9.97 3.70 -20.65
C PHE A 174 -10.94 2.70 -21.28
N SER A 175 -12.00 2.30 -20.57
CA SER A 175 -13.05 1.47 -21.17
C SER A 175 -14.01 2.29 -22.06
N SER A 176 -14.28 3.53 -21.68
CA SER A 176 -15.11 4.47 -22.43
C SER A 176 -14.32 5.50 -23.20
N MET A 177 -13.00 5.57 -23.00
CA MET A 177 -12.10 6.59 -23.55
C MET A 177 -12.56 7.99 -23.20
N THR A 178 -12.80 8.25 -21.90
CA THR A 178 -13.28 9.54 -21.39
C THR A 178 -12.50 9.96 -20.16
N TYR A 179 -12.48 11.27 -19.87
CA TYR A 179 -12.01 11.79 -18.60
C TYR A 179 -12.98 12.82 -18.02
N ILE A 180 -12.93 12.99 -16.71
CA ILE A 180 -13.66 14.02 -15.97
C ILE A 180 -12.67 14.76 -15.08
N MET A 181 -12.79 16.10 -15.05
CA MET A 181 -12.04 16.95 -14.12
C MET A 181 -13.03 17.73 -13.26
N GLU A 182 -12.95 17.51 -11.97
CA GLU A 182 -13.79 18.19 -10.98
C GLU A 182 -12.91 18.98 -10.02
N GLU A 183 -13.32 20.23 -9.68
CA GLU A 183 -12.66 20.96 -8.61
C GLU A 183 -12.77 20.18 -7.30
N TYR A 184 -11.67 20.05 -6.58
CA TYR A 184 -11.59 19.30 -5.35
C TYR A 184 -10.97 20.14 -4.23
N SER A 185 -11.60 20.14 -3.07
CA SER A 185 -11.07 20.85 -1.90
C SER A 185 -10.71 19.85 -0.80
N TRP A 186 -9.51 20.02 -0.23
CA TRP A 186 -9.06 19.26 0.93
C TRP A 186 -9.52 19.97 2.21
N GLY A 187 -10.02 19.19 3.16
CA GLY A 187 -10.34 19.66 4.50
C GLY A 187 -9.71 18.74 5.55
N ILE A 188 -9.10 19.32 6.58
CA ILE A 188 -8.70 18.58 7.78
C ILE A 188 -9.85 18.71 8.78
N VAL A 189 -10.44 17.59 9.16
CA VAL A 189 -11.43 17.52 10.24
C VAL A 189 -10.69 17.08 11.49
N GLY A 190 -10.73 17.91 12.53
CA GLY A 190 -10.17 17.65 13.86
C GLY A 190 -11.23 17.14 14.84
#